data_cce5ccf0ba6ab4e550c61c6771e03467
#
_entry.id   cce5ccf0ba6ab4e550c61c6771e03467
#
_cell.length_a   1.000
_cell.length_b   1.000
_cell.length_c   1.000
_cell.angle_alpha   90.00
_cell.angle_beta   90.00
_cell.angle_gamma   90.00
#
_symmetry.space_group_name_H-M   'P 1'
#
loop_
_entity.id
_entity.type
_entity.pdbx_description
1 polymer ?
#
loop_
_entity_poly.entity_id
_entity_poly.type
_entity_poly.pdbx_seq_one_letter_code
_entity_poly.pdbx_strand_id
1 'polypeptide(L)'
;MTQSSDFRADIEEAVKALSLSANTFKLVSLHEYEPLLVSILERFTTLGKKGLNYSWWWESLKEPHASIHVAYPPGVLQKLVPPQERVWFVAEDWRRTKRNGNFWLYEGTVTAIVKLLGEMHGFEYYIVSKKFEWLLGENHHGVLIGVGQPVIERIENLKSSSEVQPNTALERRSEGDQL
;
A
#
# COMPACT_ATOMS: atom_id res chain seq x y z
N MET A 1 3.38 25.14 21.68
CA MET A 1 2.60 23.90 21.76
C MET A 1 2.15 23.55 20.35
N THR A 2 2.86 22.72 19.65
CA THR A 2 2.44 22.18 18.34
C THR A 2 1.23 21.28 18.59
N GLN A 3 0.05 21.68 18.12
CA GLN A 3 -1.10 20.81 18.05
C GLN A 3 -0.65 19.51 17.34
N SER A 4 -0.81 18.37 18.02
CA SER A 4 -0.71 17.07 17.37
C SER A 4 -1.81 17.06 16.30
N SER A 5 -1.42 17.22 15.03
CA SER A 5 -2.38 17.18 13.93
C SER A 5 -3.02 15.78 13.93
N ASP A 6 -4.34 15.74 13.77
CA ASP A 6 -5.09 14.52 13.56
C ASP A 6 -4.62 13.88 12.25
N PHE A 7 -4.30 12.58 12.26
CA PHE A 7 -3.81 11.86 11.09
C PHE A 7 -4.75 12.00 9.87
N ARG A 8 -6.05 12.01 10.13
CA ARG A 8 -7.03 12.26 9.07
C ARG A 8 -6.92 13.68 8.50
N ALA A 9 -6.69 14.68 9.36
CA ALA A 9 -6.50 16.07 8.91
C ALA A 9 -5.28 16.20 7.99
N ASP A 10 -4.20 15.48 8.30
CA ASP A 10 -3.01 15.46 7.44
C ASP A 10 -3.31 14.86 6.05
N ILE A 11 -4.11 13.78 5.99
CA ILE A 11 -4.56 13.21 4.71
C ILE A 11 -5.42 14.23 3.95
N GLU A 12 -6.37 14.90 4.61
CA GLU A 12 -7.23 15.90 3.99
C GLU A 12 -6.42 17.10 3.46
N GLU A 13 -5.38 17.53 4.18
CA GLU A 13 -4.45 18.57 3.73
C GLU A 13 -3.66 18.15 2.49
N ALA A 14 -3.12 16.93 2.49
CA ALA A 14 -2.40 16.37 1.34
C ALA A 14 -3.32 16.23 0.11
N VAL A 15 -4.55 15.75 0.29
CA VAL A 15 -5.57 15.67 -0.77
C VAL A 15 -5.84 17.05 -1.38
N LYS A 16 -5.94 18.08 -0.55
CA LYS A 16 -6.15 19.46 -0.99
C LYS A 16 -4.92 20.01 -1.72
N ALA A 17 -3.73 19.81 -1.18
CA ALA A 17 -2.47 20.26 -1.79
C ALA A 17 -2.25 19.64 -3.18
N LEU A 18 -2.60 18.36 -3.34
CA LEU A 18 -2.54 17.63 -4.60
C LEU A 18 -3.72 17.92 -5.55
N SER A 19 -4.69 18.72 -5.13
CA SER A 19 -5.92 19.01 -5.90
C SER A 19 -6.66 17.73 -6.33
N LEU A 20 -6.68 16.70 -5.50
CA LEU A 20 -7.40 15.46 -5.79
C LEU A 20 -8.90 15.69 -5.69
N SER A 21 -9.63 15.33 -6.74
CA SER A 21 -11.10 15.44 -6.75
C SER A 21 -11.75 14.26 -6.02
N ALA A 22 -12.98 14.43 -5.54
CA ALA A 22 -13.76 13.36 -4.93
C ALA A 22 -14.01 12.17 -5.89
N ASN A 23 -13.90 12.38 -7.20
CA ASN A 23 -13.99 11.32 -8.20
C ASN A 23 -12.74 10.46 -8.26
N THR A 24 -11.60 10.98 -7.82
CA THR A 24 -10.31 10.27 -7.86
C THR A 24 -9.88 9.74 -6.50
N PHE A 25 -10.26 10.41 -5.41
CA PHE A 25 -9.97 9.98 -4.04
C PHE A 25 -10.97 10.60 -3.07
N LYS A 26 -11.59 9.79 -2.20
CA LYS A 26 -12.54 10.25 -1.18
C LYS A 26 -12.58 9.32 0.03
N LEU A 27 -12.97 9.90 1.17
CA LEU A 27 -13.29 9.15 2.38
C LEU A 27 -14.56 8.29 2.15
N VAL A 28 -14.52 7.05 2.61
CA VAL A 28 -15.71 6.19 2.62
C VAL A 28 -16.70 6.68 3.69
N SER A 29 -17.99 6.62 3.39
CA SER A 29 -19.06 6.99 4.32
C SER A 29 -18.90 6.25 5.65
N LEU A 30 -19.07 6.97 6.77
CA LEU A 30 -18.96 6.40 8.11
C LEU A 30 -19.95 5.23 8.36
N HIS A 31 -21.07 5.19 7.63
CA HIS A 31 -22.04 4.09 7.72
C HIS A 31 -21.56 2.81 7.02
N GLU A 32 -20.75 2.93 5.98
CA GLU A 32 -20.21 1.81 5.20
C GLU A 32 -18.83 1.36 5.69
N TYR A 33 -18.17 2.20 6.42
CA TYR A 33 -16.79 2.12 6.83
C TYR A 33 -16.45 0.85 7.62
N GLU A 34 -17.11 0.62 8.77
CA GLU A 34 -16.82 -0.53 9.63
C GLU A 34 -17.18 -1.87 8.96
N PRO A 35 -18.35 -2.03 8.32
CA PRO A 35 -18.67 -3.26 7.59
C PRO A 35 -17.66 -3.60 6.48
N LEU A 36 -17.18 -2.60 5.74
CA LEU A 36 -16.16 -2.82 4.70
C LEU A 36 -14.82 -3.23 5.28
N LEU A 37 -14.35 -2.56 6.35
CA LEU A 37 -13.11 -2.96 7.03
C LEU A 37 -13.20 -4.38 7.59
N VAL A 38 -14.33 -4.76 8.20
CA VAL A 38 -14.55 -6.12 8.68
C VAL A 38 -14.51 -7.12 7.53
N SER A 39 -15.16 -6.83 6.41
CA SER A 39 -15.11 -7.69 5.21
C SER A 39 -13.68 -7.86 4.67
N ILE A 40 -12.88 -6.80 4.64
CA ILE A 40 -11.46 -6.86 4.26
C ILE A 40 -10.69 -7.76 5.22
N LEU A 41 -10.84 -7.54 6.53
CA LEU A 41 -10.17 -8.32 7.56
C LEU A 41 -10.53 -9.79 7.52
N GLU A 42 -11.81 -10.12 7.41
CA GLU A 42 -12.28 -11.51 7.32
C GLU A 42 -11.80 -12.21 6.05
N ARG A 43 -11.70 -11.47 4.95
CA ARG A 43 -11.23 -12.02 3.67
C ARG A 43 -9.75 -12.32 3.66
N PHE A 44 -8.90 -11.40 4.15
CA PHE A 44 -7.47 -11.40 3.91
C PHE A 44 -6.60 -11.69 5.13
N THR A 45 -7.15 -11.63 6.35
CA THR A 45 -6.40 -11.84 7.58
C THR A 45 -7.00 -12.96 8.44
N THR A 46 -6.22 -13.42 9.40
CA THR A 46 -6.68 -14.34 10.45
C THR A 46 -7.32 -13.63 11.64
N LEU A 47 -7.31 -12.28 11.65
CA LEU A 47 -7.78 -11.46 12.76
C LEU A 47 -9.30 -11.31 12.83
N GLY A 48 -9.98 -11.33 11.66
CA GLY A 48 -11.40 -11.01 11.58
C GLY A 48 -11.70 -9.64 12.20
N LYS A 49 -12.88 -9.44 12.78
CA LYS A 49 -13.30 -8.16 13.37
C LYS A 49 -12.31 -7.59 14.42
N LYS A 50 -11.56 -8.42 15.12
CA LYS A 50 -10.56 -7.97 16.09
C LYS A 50 -9.49 -7.07 15.45
N GLY A 51 -9.21 -7.26 14.16
CA GLY A 51 -8.27 -6.48 13.39
C GLY A 51 -8.56 -4.98 13.33
N LEU A 52 -9.80 -4.54 13.61
CA LEU A 52 -10.13 -3.10 13.67
C LEU A 52 -9.29 -2.33 14.69
N ASN A 53 -8.84 -3.01 15.74
CA ASN A 53 -8.04 -2.43 16.83
C ASN A 53 -6.62 -2.98 16.88
N TYR A 54 -6.24 -3.80 15.90
CA TYR A 54 -4.91 -4.38 15.80
C TYR A 54 -4.09 -3.60 14.78
N SER A 55 -2.89 -3.15 15.17
CA SER A 55 -1.88 -2.65 14.24
C SER A 55 -1.26 -3.81 13.46
N TRP A 56 -0.65 -3.48 12.30
CA TRP A 56 0.19 -4.43 11.54
C TRP A 56 -0.57 -5.66 11.05
N TRP A 57 -1.61 -5.45 10.26
CA TRP A 57 -2.36 -6.56 9.64
C TRP A 57 -1.47 -7.51 8.83
N TRP A 58 -0.34 -7.00 8.33
CA TRP A 58 0.61 -7.77 7.54
C TRP A 58 1.19 -8.99 8.30
N GLU A 59 1.27 -8.96 9.63
CA GLU A 59 1.67 -10.10 10.45
C GLU A 59 0.64 -11.24 10.47
N SER A 60 -0.58 -10.97 10.08
CA SER A 60 -1.72 -11.88 10.16
C SER A 60 -2.40 -12.12 8.82
N LEU A 61 -1.73 -11.83 7.71
CA LEU A 61 -2.25 -12.10 6.37
C LEU A 61 -2.38 -13.60 6.15
N LYS A 62 -3.45 -13.99 5.44
CA LYS A 62 -3.69 -15.38 5.08
C LYS A 62 -2.72 -15.88 4.01
N GLU A 63 -2.42 -17.15 4.06
CA GLU A 63 -1.68 -17.85 3.01
C GLU A 63 -2.62 -18.26 1.84
N PRO A 64 -2.12 -18.32 0.60
CA PRO A 64 -0.78 -17.91 0.20
C PRO A 64 -0.63 -16.41 0.07
N HIS A 65 0.58 -15.90 0.30
CA HIS A 65 0.95 -14.53 0.02
C HIS A 65 2.34 -14.46 -0.63
N ALA A 66 2.65 -13.34 -1.28
CA ALA A 66 3.99 -13.03 -1.80
C ALA A 66 4.46 -11.68 -1.27
N SER A 67 5.77 -11.49 -1.17
CA SER A 67 6.34 -10.23 -0.71
C SER A 67 7.58 -9.85 -1.51
N ILE A 68 7.85 -8.55 -1.62
CA ILE A 68 9.06 -8.00 -2.24
C ILE A 68 9.53 -6.78 -1.47
N HIS A 69 10.84 -6.73 -1.19
CA HIS A 69 11.47 -5.54 -0.64
C HIS A 69 11.87 -4.60 -1.78
N VAL A 70 11.48 -3.34 -1.69
CA VAL A 70 11.78 -2.33 -2.70
C VAL A 70 12.19 -1.01 -2.03
N ALA A 71 13.09 -0.26 -2.70
CA ALA A 71 13.60 0.99 -2.15
C ALA A 71 12.51 2.09 -2.04
N TYR A 72 11.54 2.08 -2.94
CA TYR A 72 10.43 3.04 -2.95
C TYR A 72 9.11 2.34 -3.32
N PRO A 73 8.41 1.77 -2.35
CA PRO A 73 7.18 1.02 -2.57
C PRO A 73 6.09 1.75 -3.37
N PRO A 74 5.78 3.05 -3.14
CA PRO A 74 4.76 3.74 -3.93
C PRO A 74 5.04 3.75 -5.42
N GLY A 75 6.31 3.83 -5.84
CA GLY A 75 6.72 3.78 -7.24
C GLY A 75 6.50 2.43 -7.91
N VAL A 76 6.35 1.37 -7.13
CA VAL A 76 6.13 0.00 -7.62
C VAL A 76 4.64 -0.35 -7.70
N LEU A 77 3.78 0.32 -6.93
CA LEU A 77 2.34 0.04 -6.91
C LEU A 77 1.70 0.05 -8.30
N GLN A 78 2.05 1.01 -9.16
CA GLN A 78 1.51 1.12 -10.52
C GLN A 78 2.03 0.02 -11.48
N LYS A 79 3.07 -0.71 -11.10
CA LYS A 79 3.53 -1.91 -11.82
C LYS A 79 2.74 -3.15 -11.40
N LEU A 80 2.26 -3.16 -10.17
CA LEU A 80 1.50 -4.26 -9.58
C LEU A 80 -0.01 -4.14 -9.79
N VAL A 81 -0.52 -2.91 -9.89
CA VAL A 81 -1.96 -2.64 -10.08
C VAL A 81 -2.14 -1.57 -11.15
N PRO A 82 -3.10 -1.71 -12.07
CA PRO A 82 -3.34 -0.70 -13.10
C PRO A 82 -3.58 0.70 -12.51
N PRO A 83 -2.94 1.76 -13.06
CA PRO A 83 -2.99 3.11 -12.48
C PRO A 83 -4.39 3.68 -12.29
N GLN A 84 -5.32 3.34 -13.17
CA GLN A 84 -6.71 3.84 -13.15
C GLN A 84 -7.67 2.92 -12.39
N GLU A 85 -7.19 1.78 -11.88
CA GLU A 85 -8.03 0.89 -11.08
C GLU A 85 -8.47 1.59 -9.80
N ARG A 86 -9.77 1.48 -9.50
CA ARG A 86 -10.34 1.98 -8.25
C ARG A 86 -10.25 0.91 -7.19
N VAL A 87 -9.70 1.27 -6.06
CA VAL A 87 -9.43 0.37 -4.93
C VAL A 87 -9.94 0.98 -3.62
N TRP A 88 -10.09 0.14 -2.61
CA TRP A 88 -10.14 0.60 -1.23
C TRP A 88 -8.73 0.93 -0.77
N PHE A 89 -8.56 2.05 -0.07
CA PHE A 89 -7.30 2.46 0.56
C PHE A 89 -7.51 2.51 2.08
N VAL A 90 -6.82 1.64 2.79
CA VAL A 90 -6.82 1.53 4.25
C VAL A 90 -5.54 2.14 4.78
N ALA A 91 -5.63 3.21 5.55
CA ALA A 91 -4.49 3.89 6.15
C ALA A 91 -4.46 3.63 7.66
N GLU A 92 -3.37 3.11 8.18
CA GLU A 92 -3.21 2.88 9.61
C GLU A 92 -2.92 4.20 10.32
N ASP A 93 -3.77 4.56 11.29
CA ASP A 93 -3.55 5.70 12.18
C ASP A 93 -2.58 5.33 13.29
N TRP A 94 -1.29 5.29 12.96
CA TRP A 94 -0.23 4.97 13.90
C TRP A 94 -0.12 5.95 15.09
N ARG A 95 -0.64 7.17 14.94
CA ARG A 95 -0.70 8.18 16.02
C ARG A 95 -1.86 7.92 16.98
N ARG A 96 -2.76 7.01 16.63
CA ARG A 96 -3.97 6.67 17.41
C ARG A 96 -4.83 7.90 17.72
N THR A 97 -4.96 8.80 16.76
CA THR A 97 -5.78 10.00 16.87
C THR A 97 -7.28 9.69 16.70
N LYS A 98 -7.58 8.54 16.07
CA LYS A 98 -8.93 8.06 15.88
C LYS A 98 -9.52 7.53 17.18
N ARG A 99 -10.76 7.95 17.52
CA ARG A 99 -11.45 7.55 18.77
C ARG A 99 -11.72 6.04 18.83
N ASN A 100 -12.11 5.43 17.70
CA ASN A 100 -12.46 4.02 17.61
C ASN A 100 -11.75 3.36 16.44
N GLY A 101 -11.03 2.27 16.71
CA GLY A 101 -10.23 1.56 15.70
C GLY A 101 -8.95 2.32 15.31
N ASN A 102 -8.10 1.68 14.53
CA ASN A 102 -6.78 2.20 14.17
C ASN A 102 -6.67 2.56 12.67
N PHE A 103 -7.76 2.49 11.91
CA PHE A 103 -7.68 2.60 10.46
C PHE A 103 -8.66 3.62 9.90
N TRP A 104 -8.24 4.33 8.85
CA TRP A 104 -9.09 5.16 8.01
C TRP A 104 -9.31 4.47 6.66
N LEU A 105 -10.51 4.55 6.13
CA LEU A 105 -10.89 3.91 4.88
C LEU A 105 -11.28 4.95 3.84
N TYR A 106 -10.60 4.92 2.73
CA TYR A 106 -10.84 5.74 1.55
C TYR A 106 -11.10 4.85 0.34
N GLU A 107 -11.61 5.44 -0.73
CA GLU A 107 -11.56 4.84 -2.05
C GLU A 107 -10.89 5.80 -3.04
N GLY A 108 -10.14 5.25 -3.98
CA GLY A 108 -9.48 6.07 -4.97
C GLY A 108 -8.90 5.26 -6.12
N THR A 109 -8.36 5.98 -7.11
CA THR A 109 -7.52 5.38 -8.14
C THR A 109 -6.12 5.14 -7.61
N VAL A 110 -5.44 4.11 -8.12
CA VAL A 110 -4.05 3.83 -7.72
C VAL A 110 -3.14 5.03 -7.97
N THR A 111 -3.33 5.74 -9.08
CA THR A 111 -2.59 6.99 -9.37
C THR A 111 -2.76 8.04 -8.28
N ALA A 112 -3.98 8.27 -7.80
CA ALA A 112 -4.24 9.25 -6.74
C ALA A 112 -3.59 8.83 -5.42
N ILE A 113 -3.66 7.54 -5.08
CA ILE A 113 -3.05 6.95 -3.89
C ILE A 113 -1.52 7.09 -3.95
N VAL A 114 -0.89 6.78 -5.07
CA VAL A 114 0.58 6.93 -5.24
C VAL A 114 1.02 8.39 -5.07
N LYS A 115 0.26 9.35 -5.58
CA LYS A 115 0.53 10.78 -5.35
C LYS A 115 0.42 11.13 -3.86
N LEU A 116 -0.63 10.65 -3.18
CA LEU A 116 -0.83 10.87 -1.76
C LEU A 116 0.33 10.30 -0.94
N LEU A 117 0.76 9.07 -1.23
CA LEU A 117 1.88 8.42 -0.57
C LEU A 117 3.22 9.12 -0.85
N GLY A 118 3.34 9.86 -1.94
CA GLY A 118 4.50 10.72 -2.24
C GLY A 118 4.57 11.98 -1.35
N GLU A 119 3.43 12.49 -0.89
CA GLU A 119 3.35 13.65 0.00
C GLU A 119 3.40 13.25 1.49
N MET A 120 2.96 12.03 1.81
CA MET A 120 2.85 11.55 3.18
C MET A 120 3.75 10.33 3.39
N HIS A 121 4.46 10.30 4.51
CA HIS A 121 5.39 9.22 4.83
C HIS A 121 5.15 8.66 6.23
N GLY A 122 5.66 7.45 6.47
CA GLY A 122 5.80 6.90 7.81
C GLY A 122 4.52 6.31 8.39
N PHE A 123 3.63 5.77 7.57
CA PHE A 123 2.48 4.98 8.01
C PHE A 123 2.30 3.74 7.15
N GLU A 124 1.71 2.72 7.73
CA GLU A 124 1.35 1.50 7.01
C GLU A 124 0.00 1.67 6.31
N TYR A 125 -0.12 1.05 5.15
CA TYR A 125 -1.36 1.11 4.37
C TYR A 125 -1.61 -0.19 3.63
N TYR A 126 -2.87 -0.36 3.23
CA TYR A 126 -3.30 -1.46 2.37
C TYR A 126 -4.18 -0.92 1.25
N ILE A 127 -3.97 -1.44 0.04
CA ILE A 127 -4.89 -1.25 -1.08
C ILE A 127 -5.59 -2.56 -1.36
N VAL A 128 -6.89 -2.50 -1.63
CA VAL A 128 -7.73 -3.69 -1.73
C VAL A 128 -8.63 -3.59 -2.95
N SER A 129 -8.69 -4.66 -3.73
CA SER A 129 -9.61 -4.80 -4.84
C SER A 129 -11.06 -4.53 -4.40
N LYS A 130 -11.80 -3.74 -5.17
CA LYS A 130 -13.24 -3.49 -4.95
C LYS A 130 -14.06 -4.79 -4.97
N LYS A 131 -13.54 -5.84 -5.59
CA LYS A 131 -14.15 -7.18 -5.65
C LYS A 131 -13.63 -8.13 -4.58
N PHE A 132 -12.75 -7.68 -3.67
CA PHE A 132 -12.11 -8.51 -2.64
C PHE A 132 -11.34 -9.71 -3.22
N GLU A 133 -10.74 -9.55 -4.39
CA GLU A 133 -9.94 -10.58 -5.04
C GLU A 133 -8.49 -10.59 -4.53
N TRP A 134 -7.97 -9.42 -4.14
CA TRP A 134 -6.61 -9.25 -3.66
C TRP A 134 -6.48 -8.09 -2.68
N LEU A 135 -5.44 -8.15 -1.86
CA LEU A 135 -4.95 -7.09 -0.99
C LEU A 135 -3.45 -6.92 -1.21
N LEU A 136 -2.97 -5.70 -1.23
CA LEU A 136 -1.55 -5.35 -1.28
C LEU A 136 -1.26 -4.31 -0.20
N GLY A 137 -0.32 -4.57 0.69
CA GLY A 137 0.07 -3.66 1.77
C GLY A 137 1.55 -3.37 1.76
N GLU A 138 1.92 -2.26 2.37
CA GLU A 138 3.29 -1.89 2.68
C GLU A 138 3.47 -1.83 4.20
N ASN A 139 4.52 -2.49 4.69
CA ASN A 139 4.90 -2.40 6.08
C ASN A 139 6.04 -1.37 6.30
N HIS A 140 6.29 -1.02 7.56
CA HIS A 140 7.33 -0.05 7.92
C HIS A 140 8.78 -0.50 7.60
N HIS A 141 8.96 -1.70 7.10
CA HIS A 141 10.26 -2.19 6.60
C HIS A 141 10.45 -1.97 5.09
N GLY A 142 9.52 -1.29 4.41
CA GLY A 142 9.57 -1.11 2.96
C GLY A 142 9.29 -2.40 2.17
N VAL A 143 8.55 -3.33 2.77
CA VAL A 143 8.16 -4.59 2.13
C VAL A 143 6.72 -4.46 1.64
N LEU A 144 6.52 -4.68 0.34
CA LEU A 144 5.20 -4.90 -0.24
C LEU A 144 4.81 -6.36 -0.09
N ILE A 145 3.62 -6.60 0.45
CA ILE A 145 3.08 -7.94 0.71
C ILE A 145 1.72 -8.03 0.05
N GLY A 146 1.52 -9.05 -0.82
CA GLY A 146 0.29 -9.25 -1.55
C GLY A 146 -0.38 -10.57 -1.23
N VAL A 147 -1.70 -10.55 -1.05
CA VAL A 147 -2.59 -11.72 -0.89
C VAL A 147 -3.58 -11.73 -2.05
N GLY A 148 -3.87 -12.90 -2.57
CA GLY A 148 -4.74 -13.10 -3.74
C GLY A 148 -3.93 -13.24 -5.03
N GLN A 149 -4.36 -14.20 -5.86
CA GLN A 149 -3.62 -14.66 -7.02
C GLN A 149 -3.14 -13.54 -7.98
N PRO A 150 -3.97 -12.54 -8.34
CA PRO A 150 -3.53 -11.51 -9.28
C PRO A 150 -2.31 -10.71 -8.82
N VAL A 151 -2.18 -10.39 -7.54
CA VAL A 151 -1.03 -9.63 -7.02
C VAL A 151 0.15 -10.53 -6.69
N ILE A 152 -0.09 -11.76 -6.25
CA ILE A 152 0.97 -12.76 -6.03
C ILE A 152 1.76 -12.98 -7.34
N GLU A 153 1.09 -13.28 -8.44
CA GLU A 153 1.73 -13.47 -9.75
C GLU A 153 2.53 -12.26 -10.19
N ARG A 154 1.98 -11.05 -10.00
CA ARG A 154 2.66 -9.82 -10.39
C ARG A 154 3.90 -9.55 -9.54
N ILE A 155 3.87 -9.84 -8.24
CA ILE A 155 5.03 -9.74 -7.34
C ILE A 155 6.11 -10.74 -7.78
N GLU A 156 5.75 -11.99 -8.03
CA GLU A 156 6.71 -13.02 -8.47
C GLU A 156 7.33 -12.69 -9.84
N ASN A 157 6.54 -12.20 -10.78
CA ASN A 157 7.05 -11.73 -12.08
C ASN A 157 8.01 -10.54 -11.91
N LEU A 158 7.74 -9.63 -10.98
CA LEU A 158 8.60 -8.50 -10.72
C LEU A 158 9.95 -8.93 -10.12
N LYS A 159 9.95 -9.90 -9.20
CA LYS A 159 11.17 -10.52 -8.65
C LYS A 159 12.02 -11.13 -9.77
N SER A 160 11.41 -11.97 -10.59
CA SER A 160 12.11 -12.66 -11.69
C SER A 160 12.72 -11.66 -12.70
N SER A 161 12.03 -10.56 -12.97
CA SER A 161 12.54 -9.51 -13.86
C SER A 161 13.72 -8.74 -13.27
N SER A 162 13.80 -8.64 -11.95
CA SER A 162 14.90 -7.95 -11.23
C SER A 162 16.15 -8.84 -11.13
N GLU A 163 15.99 -10.16 -11.09
CA GLU A 163 17.11 -11.13 -11.08
C GLU A 163 17.78 -11.30 -12.44
N VAL A 164 17.11 -10.92 -13.53
CA VAL A 164 17.60 -11.05 -14.93
C VAL A 164 18.45 -9.85 -15.37
N GLN A 165 18.76 -8.87 -14.54
CA GLN A 165 19.79 -7.89 -14.86
C GLN A 165 21.18 -8.42 -14.49
N PRO A 166 21.91 -9.10 -15.40
CA PRO A 166 23.31 -9.46 -15.14
C PRO A 166 24.10 -8.16 -15.07
N ASN A 167 25.02 -8.16 -14.16
CA ASN A 167 26.05 -7.18 -13.90
C ASN A 167 26.94 -6.99 -15.15
N THR A 168 26.43 -6.30 -16.17
CA THR A 168 27.17 -6.01 -17.43
C THR A 168 28.14 -4.83 -17.29
N ALA A 169 28.50 -4.45 -16.06
CA ALA A 169 29.39 -3.33 -15.78
C ALA A 169 30.84 -3.74 -15.41
N LEU A 170 31.21 -5.03 -15.43
CA LEU A 170 32.55 -5.49 -14.98
C LEU A 170 33.44 -6.13 -16.06
N GLU A 171 32.99 -6.24 -17.31
CA GLU A 171 33.84 -6.84 -18.39
C GLU A 171 34.45 -5.84 -19.38
N ARG A 172 34.52 -4.54 -19.10
CA ARG A 172 35.21 -3.57 -19.98
C ARG A 172 36.42 -2.89 -19.34
N ARG A 173 37.19 -3.61 -18.53
CA ARG A 173 38.49 -3.12 -18.06
C ARG A 173 39.53 -4.25 -17.99
N SER A 174 39.79 -4.95 -19.08
CA SER A 174 40.95 -5.82 -19.16
C SER A 174 41.47 -6.07 -20.57
N GLU A 175 41.17 -5.19 -21.53
CA GLU A 175 41.90 -5.23 -22.83
C GLU A 175 42.32 -3.80 -23.19
N GLY A 176 43.49 -3.43 -22.80
CA GLY A 176 44.08 -2.15 -23.20
C GLY A 176 45.29 -1.71 -22.38
N ASP A 177 46.26 -2.61 -22.17
CA ASP A 177 47.60 -2.15 -21.89
C ASP A 177 48.62 -3.26 -22.20
N GLN A 178 48.89 -3.43 -23.48
CA GLN A 178 50.17 -3.99 -23.97
C GLN A 178 50.45 -3.37 -25.34
N LEU A 179 51.23 -2.30 -25.33
CA LEU A 179 52.28 -2.00 -26.34
C LEU A 179 53.07 -0.79 -25.88
#